data_9559e996495515d391340b33aa4e8473
#
_entry.id   9559e996495515d391340b33aa4e8473
#
_cell.length_a   1.000
_cell.length_b   1.000
_cell.length_c   1.000
_cell.angle_alpha   90.00
_cell.angle_beta   90.00
_cell.angle_gamma   90.00
#
_symmetry.space_group_name_H-M   'P 1'
#
loop_
_entity.id
_entity.type
_entity.pdbx_description
1 polymer ?
#
loop_
_entity_poly.entity_id
_entity_poly.type
_entity_poly.pdbx_seq_one_letter_code
_entity_poly.pdbx_strand_id
1 'polypeptide(L)'
;MELTTFNWGIALAFLKEGKRVARHEWTKRGRTQYLFVMKGECFKKIVDLHIGPNSKQITDQIWIVTSKGTVGPYGGCNCDTMADDWVLVP
;
A
#
# COMPACT_ATOMS: atom_id res chain seq x y z
N MET A 1 -25.40 7.62 -0.72
CA MET A 1 -24.24 7.90 -1.57
C MET A 1 -23.62 6.59 -2.01
N GLU A 2 -23.50 6.38 -3.30
CA GLU A 2 -22.91 5.15 -3.81
C GLU A 2 -21.40 5.13 -3.58
N LEU A 3 -20.90 3.98 -3.15
CA LEU A 3 -19.49 3.77 -2.99
C LEU A 3 -18.84 3.47 -4.34
N THR A 4 -17.82 4.22 -4.71
CA THR A 4 -17.09 3.97 -5.95
C THR A 4 -16.03 2.91 -5.70
N THR A 5 -16.17 1.78 -6.36
CA THR A 5 -15.21 0.69 -6.27
C THR A 5 -14.46 0.51 -7.59
N PHE A 6 -13.30 -0.11 -7.52
CA PHE A 6 -12.46 -0.35 -8.69
C PHE A 6 -11.62 -1.62 -8.51
N ASN A 7 -10.99 -2.03 -9.60
CA ASN A 7 -10.14 -3.22 -9.59
C ASN A 7 -8.73 -2.91 -9.10
N TRP A 8 -7.92 -3.96 -8.95
CA TRP A 8 -6.53 -3.81 -8.49
C TRP A 8 -5.69 -2.92 -9.40
N GLY A 9 -5.88 -3.00 -10.73
CA GLY A 9 -5.11 -2.18 -11.66
C GLY A 9 -5.29 -0.69 -11.38
N ILE A 10 -6.53 -0.27 -11.14
CA ILE A 10 -6.85 1.12 -10.80
C ILE A 10 -6.34 1.46 -9.40
N ALA A 11 -6.48 0.53 -8.44
CA ALA A 11 -5.93 0.71 -7.09
C ALA A 11 -4.43 0.95 -7.15
N LEU A 12 -3.71 0.16 -7.96
CA LEU A 12 -2.26 0.31 -8.12
C LEU A 12 -1.90 1.69 -8.70
N ALA A 13 -2.68 2.17 -9.68
CA ALA A 13 -2.47 3.50 -10.24
C ALA A 13 -2.61 4.59 -9.17
N PHE A 14 -3.63 4.48 -8.31
CA PHE A 14 -3.80 5.42 -7.20
C PHE A 14 -2.65 5.34 -6.19
N LEU A 15 -2.18 4.13 -5.89
CA LEU A 15 -1.02 3.95 -5.01
C LEU A 15 0.22 4.66 -5.57
N LYS A 16 0.45 4.58 -6.87
CA LYS A 16 1.57 5.25 -7.53
C LYS A 16 1.46 6.78 -7.47
N GLU A 17 0.24 7.29 -7.34
CA GLU A 17 -0.01 8.72 -7.15
C GLU A 17 0.16 9.17 -5.69
N GLY A 18 0.47 8.25 -4.77
CA GLY A 18 0.62 8.55 -3.36
C GLY A 18 -0.68 8.49 -2.56
N LYS A 19 -1.72 7.92 -3.13
CA LYS A 19 -3.01 7.78 -2.46
C LYS A 19 -3.08 6.47 -1.69
N ARG A 20 -4.04 6.38 -0.78
CA ARG A 20 -4.28 5.18 0.03
C ARG A 20 -5.47 4.43 -0.54
N VAL A 21 -5.37 3.11 -0.58
CA VAL A 21 -6.47 2.26 -1.06
C VAL A 21 -6.71 1.13 -0.07
N ALA A 22 -7.93 0.61 -0.07
CA ALA A 22 -8.30 -0.52 0.75
C ALA A 22 -9.36 -1.35 0.03
N ARG A 23 -9.49 -2.60 0.42
CA ARG A 23 -10.67 -3.37 0.04
C ARG A 23 -11.85 -2.87 0.85
N HIS A 24 -13.03 -2.80 0.24
CA HIS A 24 -14.22 -2.31 0.93
C HIS A 24 -14.49 -3.06 2.23
N GLU A 25 -14.31 -4.38 2.22
CA GLU A 25 -14.53 -5.19 3.42
C GLU A 25 -13.56 -4.86 4.57
N TRP A 26 -12.37 -4.31 4.26
CA TRP A 26 -11.42 -3.88 5.27
C TRP A 26 -11.88 -2.63 6.02
N THR A 27 -12.82 -1.91 5.46
CA THR A 27 -13.31 -0.65 6.06
C THR A 27 -14.58 -0.85 6.87
N LYS A 28 -15.13 -2.06 6.89
CA LYS A 28 -16.36 -2.37 7.61
C LYS A 28 -16.12 -2.44 9.12
N ARG A 29 -17.16 -2.13 9.89
CA ARG A 29 -17.18 -2.24 11.36
C ARG A 29 -16.14 -1.38 12.05
N GLY A 30 -15.85 -0.19 11.50
CA GLY A 30 -14.88 0.72 12.08
C GLY A 30 -13.44 0.28 11.97
N ARG A 31 -13.15 -0.76 11.21
CA ARG A 31 -11.78 -1.19 10.96
C ARG A 31 -11.12 -0.25 9.96
N THR A 32 -9.86 0.07 10.22
CA THR A 32 -9.07 0.88 9.29
C THR A 32 -7.85 0.06 8.90
N GLN A 33 -7.94 -0.58 7.74
CA GLN A 33 -6.82 -1.30 7.15
C GLN A 33 -6.67 -0.78 5.72
N TYR A 34 -5.46 -0.41 5.34
CA TYR A 34 -5.25 0.17 4.02
C TYR A 34 -3.81 -0.03 3.54
N LEU A 35 -3.61 0.15 2.24
CA LEU A 35 -2.31 0.10 1.60
C LEU A 35 -1.85 1.51 1.25
N PHE A 36 -0.54 1.70 1.27
CA PHE A 36 0.11 2.93 0.81
C PHE A 36 1.47 2.60 0.22
N VAL A 37 2.06 3.53 -0.53
CA VAL A 37 3.39 3.33 -1.09
C VAL A 37 4.43 3.98 -0.19
N MET A 38 5.43 3.19 0.19
CA MET A 38 6.61 3.69 0.87
C MET A 38 7.68 3.95 -0.20
N LYS A 39 8.06 5.21 -0.36
CA LYS A 39 9.05 5.58 -1.37
C LYS A 39 10.43 5.02 -1.03
N GLY A 40 11.15 4.51 -2.05
CA GLY A 40 12.46 3.93 -1.85
C GLY A 40 13.45 4.89 -1.20
N GLU A 41 13.37 6.18 -1.52
CA GLU A 41 14.25 7.21 -0.94
C GLU A 41 14.14 7.29 0.58
N CYS A 42 13.02 6.89 1.17
CA CYS A 42 12.84 6.88 2.63
C CYS A 42 13.76 5.88 3.31
N PHE A 43 14.25 4.88 2.58
CA PHE A 43 15.12 3.83 3.11
C PHE A 43 16.59 4.09 2.85
N LYS A 44 16.94 5.19 2.17
CA LYS A 44 18.30 5.41 1.69
C LYS A 44 19.33 5.37 2.81
N LYS A 45 19.08 6.03 3.92
CA LYS A 45 20.04 6.05 5.04
C LYS A 45 20.28 4.65 5.60
N ILE A 46 19.23 3.87 5.74
CA ILE A 46 19.32 2.51 6.28
C ILE A 46 20.09 1.61 5.29
N VAL A 47 19.75 1.69 4.02
CA VAL A 47 20.41 0.90 2.98
C VAL A 47 21.89 1.28 2.88
N ASP A 48 22.23 2.56 2.92
CA ASP A 48 23.61 3.03 2.86
C ASP A 48 24.44 2.51 4.04
N LEU A 49 23.83 2.38 5.23
CA LEU A 49 24.51 1.80 6.39
C LEU A 49 24.88 0.33 6.18
N HIS A 50 24.06 -0.42 5.47
CA HIS A 50 24.24 -1.86 5.32
C HIS A 50 25.05 -2.25 4.09
N ILE A 51 24.95 -1.50 3.00
CA ILE A 51 25.58 -1.88 1.72
C ILE A 51 26.47 -0.78 1.14
N GLY A 52 26.66 0.33 1.86
CA GLY A 52 27.56 1.41 1.48
C GLY A 52 26.88 2.59 0.80
N PRO A 53 27.59 3.74 0.75
CA PRO A 53 27.03 5.02 0.32
C PRO A 53 26.71 5.12 -1.17
N ASN A 54 27.19 4.19 -1.98
CA ASN A 54 26.94 4.15 -3.42
C ASN A 54 25.87 3.11 -3.77
N SER A 55 24.93 2.88 -2.84
CA SER A 55 23.84 1.96 -3.08
C SER A 55 23.03 2.37 -4.31
N LYS A 56 22.55 1.38 -5.03
CA LYS A 56 21.75 1.59 -6.24
C LYS A 56 20.37 2.11 -5.89
N GLN A 57 19.61 2.44 -6.93
CA GLN A 57 18.25 2.92 -6.76
C GLN A 57 17.43 1.93 -5.92
N ILE A 58 16.75 2.45 -4.90
CA ILE A 58 15.87 1.67 -4.04
C ILE A 58 14.46 1.75 -4.59
N THR A 59 13.84 0.61 -4.82
CA THR A 59 12.48 0.58 -5.38
C THR A 59 11.45 1.00 -4.35
N ASP A 60 10.35 1.61 -4.83
CA ASP A 60 9.20 1.88 -4.00
C ASP A 60 8.52 0.56 -3.63
N GLN A 61 7.89 0.51 -2.46
CA GLN A 61 7.26 -0.69 -1.95
C GLN A 61 5.82 -0.39 -1.50
N ILE A 62 4.94 -1.37 -1.66
CA ILE A 62 3.58 -1.28 -1.13
C ILE A 62 3.62 -1.80 0.31
N TRP A 63 3.11 -1.00 1.24
CA TRP A 63 3.02 -1.34 2.65
C TRP A 63 1.57 -1.37 3.08
N ILE A 64 1.29 -2.09 4.15
CA ILE A 64 -0.05 -2.23 4.72
C ILE A 64 -0.06 -1.73 6.16
N VAL A 65 -1.10 -0.96 6.49
CA VAL A 65 -1.46 -0.66 7.87
C VAL A 65 -2.62 -1.56 8.23
N THR A 66 -2.44 -2.43 9.22
CA THR A 66 -3.49 -3.36 9.61
C THR A 66 -4.42 -2.75 10.66
N SER A 67 -5.61 -3.31 10.79
CA SER A 67 -6.58 -2.88 11.78
C SER A 67 -6.08 -3.07 13.22
N LYS A 68 -5.03 -3.85 13.41
CA LYS A 68 -4.39 -4.05 14.73
C LYS A 68 -3.32 -3.01 15.03
N GLY A 69 -3.07 -2.09 14.10
CA GLY A 69 -2.06 -1.04 14.28
C GLY A 69 -0.65 -1.43 13.87
N THR A 70 -0.46 -2.57 13.22
CA THR A 70 0.85 -2.96 12.70
C THR A 70 1.06 -2.38 11.31
N VAL A 71 2.31 -2.07 10.97
CA VAL A 71 2.70 -1.52 9.67
C VAL A 71 3.85 -2.34 9.12
N GLY A 72 3.77 -2.75 7.87
CA GLY A 72 4.83 -3.52 7.24
C GLY A 72 4.63 -3.70 5.75
N PRO A 73 5.58 -4.38 5.07
CA PRO A 73 5.43 -4.63 3.65
C PRO A 73 4.21 -5.49 3.33
N TYR A 74 3.54 -5.17 2.22
CA TYR A 74 2.39 -5.94 1.76
C TYR A 74 2.87 -7.01 0.78
N GLY A 75 2.72 -8.28 1.16
CA GLY A 75 3.17 -9.40 0.34
C GLY A 75 2.22 -9.77 -0.81
N GLY A 76 1.04 -9.19 -0.78
CA GLY A 76 0.03 -9.51 -1.78
C GLY A 76 -0.73 -10.80 -1.48
N CYS A 77 -1.90 -10.92 -2.08
CA CYS A 77 -2.74 -12.10 -1.99
C CYS A 77 -3.58 -12.16 -3.27
N ASN A 78 -3.68 -13.34 -3.87
CA ASN A 78 -4.45 -13.48 -5.09
C ASN A 78 -5.89 -13.02 -4.91
N CYS A 79 -6.49 -13.29 -3.76
CA CYS A 79 -7.86 -12.86 -3.48
C CYS A 79 -8.00 -11.33 -3.51
N ASP A 80 -6.98 -10.59 -3.07
CA ASP A 80 -7.00 -9.14 -3.09
C ASP A 80 -6.72 -8.58 -4.47
N THR A 81 -5.74 -9.12 -5.19
CA THR A 81 -5.36 -8.60 -6.51
C THR A 81 -6.42 -8.92 -7.58
N MET A 82 -7.23 -9.94 -7.35
CA MET A 82 -8.33 -10.30 -8.26
C MET A 82 -9.65 -9.63 -7.89
N ALA A 83 -9.69 -8.87 -6.81
CA ALA A 83 -10.92 -8.26 -6.33
C ALA A 83 -11.27 -6.98 -7.10
N ASP A 84 -12.57 -6.67 -7.13
CA ASP A 84 -13.11 -5.47 -7.79
C ASP A 84 -13.70 -4.48 -6.79
N ASP A 85 -13.45 -4.68 -5.50
CA ASP A 85 -14.06 -3.87 -4.44
C ASP A 85 -13.05 -2.94 -3.75
N TRP A 86 -12.01 -2.55 -4.46
CA TRP A 86 -11.04 -1.57 -3.95
C TRP A 86 -11.67 -0.19 -3.88
N VAL A 87 -11.31 0.58 -2.86
CA VAL A 87 -11.82 1.94 -2.63
C VAL A 87 -10.68 2.85 -2.22
N LEU A 88 -10.85 4.15 -2.46
CA LEU A 88 -9.94 5.16 -1.95
C LEU A 88 -10.19 5.38 -0.45
N VAL A 89 -9.12 5.57 0.30
CA VAL A 89 -9.14 5.91 1.72
C VAL A 89 -8.68 7.36 1.87
N PRO A 90 -9.46 8.20 2.57
CA PRO A 90 -9.09 9.60 2.79
C PRO A 90 -7.77 9.77 3.53
#